data_5c91ab370b65d7e689eb135789ff937f
#
_entry.id   5c91ab370b65d7e689eb135789ff937f
#
_cell.length_a   1.000
_cell.length_b   1.000
_cell.length_c   1.000
_cell.angle_alpha   90.00
_cell.angle_beta   90.00
_cell.angle_gamma   90.00
#
_symmetry.space_group_name_H-M   'P 1'
#
loop_
_entity.id
_entity.type
_entity.pdbx_description
1 polymer ?
#
loop_
_entity_poly.entity_id
_entity_poly.type
_entity_poly.pdbx_seq_one_letter_code
_entity_poly.pdbx_strand_id
1 'polypeptide(L)'
;MYGFDSNALKWVESYLKNRKQFVTVAGKMSKTIDINTRVPQGSRLSPLLFICLMADLDLWTKESMITNFADDTQSVIIKDRKDEAVETAKKEANSVIDFFENNNFVNNSDKAAVLYNSGGKGKSITIDGIGGETIASTDSEKLLGLHINSSFEWSTHIEELMIELKKRMGLLKRIKRRVPKDKLIIIAEAIFNSKIRYGIAAYLIPIFEREDVKMGKLSPHAKELQVVQNSMVRVIQGLKRANHVNMKKERDKLKMLSVNQMAVYHTVMEAYNITNKNASDQLQKKLNIHEGKHSERSAANNELYVPEKPRKKCTGFSYIGPKLYNMIPKNIKEAKTTDDFKTKLKGWIWKNIH
;
A
#
# COMPACT_ATOMS: atom_id res chain seq x y z
N MET A 1 1.08 -16.49 -23.41
CA MET A 1 0.51 -15.73 -24.55
C MET A 1 -0.71 -14.95 -24.06
N TYR A 2 -0.79 -13.66 -24.37
CA TYR A 2 -1.85 -12.77 -23.88
C TYR A 2 -3.14 -12.82 -24.71
N GLY A 3 -3.32 -13.83 -25.58
CA GLY A 3 -4.53 -14.02 -26.38
C GLY A 3 -4.72 -13.03 -27.54
N PHE A 4 -3.69 -12.28 -27.91
CA PHE A 4 -3.75 -11.42 -29.10
C PHE A 4 -3.73 -12.27 -30.38
N ASP A 5 -4.70 -12.06 -31.24
CA ASP A 5 -4.69 -12.60 -32.59
C ASP A 5 -3.74 -11.83 -33.53
N SER A 6 -3.52 -12.34 -34.73
CA SER A 6 -2.61 -11.73 -35.70
C SER A 6 -3.02 -10.32 -36.14
N ASN A 7 -4.32 -9.99 -36.11
CA ASN A 7 -4.84 -8.68 -36.49
C ASN A 7 -4.60 -7.68 -35.35
N ALA A 8 -4.82 -8.09 -34.10
CA ALA A 8 -4.51 -7.27 -32.94
C ALA A 8 -3.01 -6.96 -32.86
N LEU A 9 -2.13 -7.94 -33.14
CA LEU A 9 -0.69 -7.72 -33.18
C LEU A 9 -0.28 -6.72 -34.27
N LYS A 10 -0.81 -6.84 -35.49
CA LYS A 10 -0.57 -5.86 -36.56
C LYS A 10 -1.04 -4.46 -36.19
N TRP A 11 -2.16 -4.37 -35.50
CA TRP A 11 -2.69 -3.09 -35.02
C TRP A 11 -1.76 -2.46 -33.97
N VAL A 12 -1.30 -3.21 -32.99
CA VAL A 12 -0.33 -2.75 -31.98
C VAL A 12 0.98 -2.34 -32.64
N GLU A 13 1.46 -3.12 -33.62
CA GLU A 13 2.66 -2.80 -34.39
C GLU A 13 2.51 -1.48 -35.13
N SER A 14 1.39 -1.26 -35.83
CA SER A 14 1.09 0.00 -36.52
C SER A 14 1.00 1.18 -35.53
N TYR A 15 0.44 0.96 -34.37
CA TYR A 15 0.35 1.98 -33.31
C TYR A 15 1.73 2.42 -32.77
N LEU A 16 2.69 1.52 -32.74
CA LEU A 16 4.03 1.77 -32.17
C LEU A 16 5.06 2.24 -33.22
N LYS A 17 4.87 1.92 -34.52
CA LYS A 17 5.81 2.27 -35.60
C LYS A 17 5.59 3.67 -36.16
N ASN A 18 6.65 4.23 -36.79
CA ASN A 18 6.65 5.46 -37.58
C ASN A 18 6.10 6.69 -36.81
N ARG A 19 6.32 6.76 -35.49
CA ARG A 19 5.88 7.89 -34.70
C ARG A 19 6.83 9.06 -34.78
N LYS A 20 6.25 10.26 -34.79
CA LYS A 20 7.00 11.51 -34.81
C LYS A 20 6.56 12.41 -33.66
N GLN A 21 7.50 13.14 -33.09
CA GLN A 21 7.25 14.09 -32.01
C GLN A 21 7.85 15.45 -32.32
N PHE A 22 7.14 16.49 -31.97
CA PHE A 22 7.61 17.87 -31.93
C PHE A 22 7.02 18.58 -30.70
N VAL A 23 7.65 19.66 -30.28
CA VAL A 23 7.21 20.48 -29.15
C VAL A 23 6.70 21.81 -29.68
N THR A 24 5.55 22.26 -29.18
CA THR A 24 4.98 23.57 -29.50
C THR A 24 5.02 24.46 -28.26
N VAL A 25 5.65 25.62 -28.35
CA VAL A 25 5.69 26.65 -27.29
C VAL A 25 5.33 27.99 -27.90
N ALA A 26 4.29 28.62 -27.35
CA ALA A 26 3.80 29.93 -27.85
C ALA A 26 3.58 29.98 -29.36
N GLY A 27 3.02 28.93 -29.96
CA GLY A 27 2.74 28.83 -31.39
C GLY A 27 3.95 28.51 -32.29
N LYS A 28 5.15 28.39 -31.73
CA LYS A 28 6.34 27.97 -32.47
C LYS A 28 6.59 26.48 -32.30
N MET A 29 6.83 25.78 -33.39
CA MET A 29 7.11 24.35 -33.42
C MET A 29 8.62 24.08 -33.46
N SER A 30 9.07 23.06 -32.71
CA SER A 30 10.42 22.51 -32.85
C SER A 30 10.57 21.69 -34.12
N LYS A 31 11.81 21.27 -34.42
CA LYS A 31 12.04 20.21 -35.40
C LYS A 31 11.32 18.93 -34.99
N THR A 32 10.78 18.23 -35.98
CA THR A 32 10.17 16.92 -35.79
C THR A 32 11.26 15.86 -35.62
N ILE A 33 11.10 14.96 -34.61
CA ILE A 33 12.02 13.87 -34.33
C ILE A 33 11.26 12.55 -34.48
N ASP A 34 11.89 11.56 -35.11
CA ASP A 34 11.36 10.21 -35.22
C ASP A 34 11.52 9.49 -33.88
N ILE A 35 10.45 8.81 -33.44
CA ILE A 35 10.43 8.04 -32.18
C ILE A 35 10.27 6.57 -32.49
N ASN A 36 11.37 5.82 -32.35
CA ASN A 36 11.42 4.39 -32.63
C ASN A 36 11.35 3.51 -31.39
N THR A 37 11.34 4.13 -30.21
CA THR A 37 11.28 3.43 -28.89
C THR A 37 10.17 3.99 -28.04
N ARG A 38 9.86 3.29 -26.92
CA ARG A 38 8.87 3.68 -25.91
C ARG A 38 7.43 3.65 -26.44
N VAL A 39 6.49 3.73 -25.51
CA VAL A 39 5.05 3.88 -25.78
C VAL A 39 4.64 5.36 -25.71
N PRO A 40 3.57 5.79 -26.42
CA PRO A 40 3.11 7.19 -26.36
C PRO A 40 2.66 7.58 -24.95
N GLN A 41 3.31 8.58 -24.35
CA GLN A 41 2.89 9.10 -23.03
C GLN A 41 1.50 9.75 -23.12
N GLY A 42 0.64 9.48 -22.15
CA GLY A 42 -0.74 9.99 -22.09
C GLY A 42 -1.77 9.17 -22.89
N SER A 43 -1.35 8.15 -23.61
CA SER A 43 -2.27 7.20 -24.26
C SER A 43 -2.89 6.23 -23.24
N ARG A 44 -4.15 5.85 -23.45
CA ARG A 44 -4.84 4.84 -22.62
C ARG A 44 -4.28 3.43 -22.80
N LEU A 45 -3.69 3.13 -23.94
CA LEU A 45 -3.15 1.82 -24.26
C LEU A 45 -1.73 1.61 -23.71
N SER A 46 -0.95 2.68 -23.59
CA SER A 46 0.45 2.61 -23.17
C SER A 46 0.68 1.92 -21.81
N PRO A 47 -0.10 2.20 -20.75
CA PRO A 47 0.04 1.47 -19.48
C PRO A 47 -0.24 -0.03 -19.61
N LEU A 48 -1.22 -0.44 -20.44
CA LEU A 48 -1.53 -1.84 -20.66
C LEU A 48 -0.39 -2.56 -21.39
N LEU A 49 0.15 -1.96 -22.43
CA LEU A 49 1.28 -2.52 -23.18
C LEU A 49 2.53 -2.63 -22.28
N PHE A 50 2.75 -1.65 -21.41
CA PHE A 50 3.84 -1.71 -20.44
C PHE A 50 3.66 -2.85 -19.42
N ILE A 51 2.45 -3.01 -18.88
CA ILE A 51 2.12 -4.13 -17.96
C ILE A 51 2.31 -5.48 -18.65
N CYS A 52 1.87 -5.63 -19.92
CA CYS A 52 2.10 -6.84 -20.68
C CYS A 52 3.59 -7.17 -20.83
N LEU A 53 4.42 -6.16 -21.09
CA LEU A 53 5.86 -6.35 -21.18
C LEU A 53 6.47 -6.75 -19.83
N MET A 54 6.09 -6.09 -18.75
CA MET A 54 6.61 -6.37 -17.41
C MET A 54 6.13 -7.71 -16.83
N ALA A 55 5.02 -8.26 -17.33
CA ALA A 55 4.50 -9.53 -16.84
C ALA A 55 5.37 -10.75 -17.21
N ASP A 56 6.25 -10.60 -18.18
CA ASP A 56 7.21 -11.67 -18.54
C ASP A 56 8.40 -11.74 -17.57
N LEU A 57 8.58 -10.75 -16.70
CA LEU A 57 9.68 -10.75 -15.72
C LEU A 57 9.63 -11.94 -14.75
N ASP A 58 8.44 -12.42 -14.40
CA ASP A 58 8.27 -13.61 -13.54
C ASP A 58 8.87 -14.89 -14.17
N LEU A 59 9.08 -14.91 -15.49
CA LEU A 59 9.71 -16.05 -16.19
C LEU A 59 11.24 -16.07 -16.04
N TRP A 60 11.82 -14.93 -15.68
CA TRP A 60 13.27 -14.77 -15.53
C TRP A 60 13.74 -15.03 -14.09
N THR A 61 12.85 -14.93 -13.13
CA THR A 61 13.13 -15.14 -11.71
C THR A 61 12.52 -16.47 -11.23
N LYS A 62 13.21 -17.16 -10.31
CA LYS A 62 12.80 -18.50 -9.86
C LYS A 62 12.55 -18.60 -8.36
N GLU A 63 13.32 -17.85 -7.58
CA GLU A 63 13.39 -18.00 -6.13
C GLU A 63 12.96 -16.73 -5.39
N SER A 64 12.60 -15.70 -6.14
CA SER A 64 12.12 -14.44 -5.60
C SER A 64 10.64 -14.21 -5.88
N MET A 65 10.00 -13.47 -4.99
CA MET A 65 8.64 -12.97 -5.22
C MET A 65 8.75 -11.56 -5.80
N ILE A 66 8.44 -11.44 -7.08
CA ILE A 66 8.46 -10.15 -7.80
C ILE A 66 7.15 -9.42 -7.60
N THR A 67 7.26 -8.12 -7.38
CA THR A 67 6.11 -7.20 -7.38
C THR A 67 6.49 -5.95 -8.16
N ASN A 68 5.69 -5.61 -9.16
CA ASN A 68 5.91 -4.45 -10.02
C ASN A 68 4.82 -3.40 -9.82
N PHE A 69 5.24 -2.15 -9.76
CA PHE A 69 4.34 -1.00 -9.88
C PHE A 69 4.92 -0.05 -10.91
N ALA A 70 4.40 -0.12 -12.14
CA ALA A 70 5.00 0.49 -13.32
C ALA A 70 6.47 0.03 -13.47
N ASP A 71 7.43 0.95 -13.44
CA ASP A 71 8.86 0.72 -13.51
C ASP A 71 9.52 0.36 -12.17
N ASP A 72 8.82 0.58 -11.05
CA ASP A 72 9.32 0.21 -9.73
C ASP A 72 9.20 -1.32 -9.54
N THR A 73 10.31 -2.03 -9.58
CA THR A 73 10.39 -3.49 -9.40
C THR A 73 10.94 -3.84 -8.03
N GLN A 74 10.29 -4.75 -7.35
CA GLN A 74 10.68 -5.25 -6.04
C GLN A 74 10.81 -6.76 -6.08
N SER A 75 11.90 -7.24 -5.49
CA SER A 75 12.18 -8.67 -5.33
C SER A 75 12.26 -9.00 -3.84
N VAL A 76 11.47 -9.95 -3.38
CA VAL A 76 11.48 -10.42 -1.98
C VAL A 76 12.00 -11.84 -1.96
N ILE A 77 13.08 -12.06 -1.21
CA ILE A 77 13.74 -13.35 -1.05
C ILE A 77 13.72 -13.75 0.41
N ILE A 78 13.29 -14.98 0.68
CA ILE A 78 13.21 -15.53 2.05
C ILE A 78 14.04 -16.80 2.09
N LYS A 79 15.09 -16.82 2.93
CA LYS A 79 15.97 -17.96 3.16
C LYS A 79 16.28 -18.10 4.64
N ASP A 80 16.61 -19.32 5.06
CA ASP A 80 16.95 -19.59 6.47
C ASP A 80 18.39 -19.16 6.81
N ARG A 81 19.29 -19.18 5.83
CA ARG A 81 20.70 -18.84 6.00
C ARG A 81 21.04 -17.54 5.26
N LYS A 82 21.89 -16.71 5.91
CA LYS A 82 22.38 -15.44 5.35
C LYS A 82 23.08 -15.63 4.00
N ASP A 83 24.02 -16.58 3.94
CA ASP A 83 24.85 -16.77 2.74
C ASP A 83 24.01 -17.19 1.54
N GLU A 84 23.03 -18.06 1.76
CA GLU A 84 22.07 -18.48 0.76
C GLU A 84 21.17 -17.32 0.31
N ALA A 85 20.74 -16.46 1.25
CA ALA A 85 19.96 -15.27 0.93
C ALA A 85 20.73 -14.29 0.04
N VAL A 86 22.00 -14.05 0.36
CA VAL A 86 22.89 -13.15 -0.41
C VAL A 86 23.13 -13.70 -1.82
N GLU A 87 23.47 -14.98 -1.94
CA GLU A 87 23.73 -15.60 -3.25
C GLU A 87 22.46 -15.65 -4.11
N THR A 88 21.32 -16.00 -3.51
CA THR A 88 20.04 -15.95 -4.22
C THR A 88 19.69 -14.52 -4.64
N ALA A 89 19.90 -13.53 -3.77
CA ALA A 89 19.61 -12.13 -4.11
C ALA A 89 20.47 -11.64 -5.28
N LYS A 90 21.75 -11.97 -5.29
CA LYS A 90 22.66 -11.67 -6.41
C LYS A 90 22.16 -12.29 -7.73
N LYS A 91 21.85 -13.58 -7.71
CA LYS A 91 21.39 -14.30 -8.90
C LYS A 91 20.09 -13.73 -9.44
N GLU A 92 19.09 -13.55 -8.58
CA GLU A 92 17.78 -13.03 -8.96
C GLU A 92 17.86 -11.57 -9.44
N ALA A 93 18.66 -10.73 -8.79
CA ALA A 93 18.87 -9.35 -9.24
C ALA A 93 19.53 -9.27 -10.62
N ASN A 94 20.52 -10.12 -10.90
CA ASN A 94 21.12 -10.17 -12.23
C ASN A 94 20.11 -10.68 -13.28
N SER A 95 19.26 -11.65 -12.96
CA SER A 95 18.18 -12.09 -13.86
C SER A 95 17.20 -10.96 -14.19
N VAL A 96 16.89 -10.08 -13.22
CA VAL A 96 16.07 -8.89 -13.44
C VAL A 96 16.77 -7.88 -14.35
N ILE A 97 18.06 -7.66 -14.14
CA ILE A 97 18.88 -6.78 -14.99
C ILE A 97 18.93 -7.32 -16.42
N ASP A 98 19.21 -8.61 -16.59
CA ASP A 98 19.24 -9.28 -17.91
C ASP A 98 17.91 -9.14 -18.65
N PHE A 99 16.77 -9.26 -17.93
CA PHE A 99 15.44 -9.01 -18.50
C PHE A 99 15.33 -7.57 -19.02
N PHE A 100 15.74 -6.59 -18.23
CA PHE A 100 15.66 -5.18 -18.63
C PHE A 100 16.57 -4.87 -19.81
N GLU A 101 17.80 -5.35 -19.81
CA GLU A 101 18.76 -5.16 -20.92
C GLU A 101 18.28 -5.81 -22.21
N ASN A 102 17.77 -7.05 -22.14
CA ASN A 102 17.21 -7.73 -23.31
C ASN A 102 15.97 -7.03 -23.89
N ASN A 103 15.26 -6.26 -23.09
CA ASN A 103 14.13 -5.43 -23.52
C ASN A 103 14.50 -3.96 -23.79
N ASN A 104 15.80 -3.64 -23.90
CA ASN A 104 16.32 -2.30 -24.17
C ASN A 104 15.92 -1.24 -23.12
N PHE A 105 15.78 -1.64 -21.86
CA PHE A 105 15.68 -0.71 -20.75
C PHE A 105 17.06 -0.32 -20.25
N VAL A 106 17.16 0.88 -19.73
CA VAL A 106 18.37 1.36 -19.04
C VAL A 106 18.12 1.26 -17.55
N ASN A 107 18.89 0.39 -16.89
CA ASN A 107 18.86 0.29 -15.44
C ASN A 107 19.47 1.54 -14.80
N ASN A 108 18.87 1.99 -13.70
CA ASN A 108 19.43 3.04 -12.86
C ASN A 108 19.95 2.42 -11.56
N SER A 109 21.21 1.99 -11.58
CA SER A 109 21.88 1.35 -10.44
C SER A 109 21.94 2.25 -9.21
N ASP A 110 22.02 3.58 -9.38
CA ASP A 110 22.03 4.54 -8.27
C ASP A 110 20.76 4.49 -7.41
N LYS A 111 19.66 3.94 -7.96
CA LYS A 111 18.40 3.76 -7.25
C LYS A 111 18.17 2.35 -6.72
N ALA A 112 19.06 1.43 -7.05
CA ALA A 112 18.96 0.06 -6.54
C ALA A 112 19.30 0.04 -5.05
N ALA A 113 18.42 -0.57 -4.26
CA ALA A 113 18.59 -0.65 -2.81
C ALA A 113 18.29 -2.05 -2.30
N VAL A 114 18.99 -2.45 -1.27
CA VAL A 114 18.81 -3.74 -0.59
C VAL A 114 18.41 -3.50 0.85
N LEU A 115 17.26 -4.04 1.27
CA LEU A 115 16.86 -4.10 2.67
C LEU A 115 17.11 -5.52 3.19
N TYR A 116 17.96 -5.66 4.19
CA TYR A 116 18.26 -6.95 4.80
C TYR A 116 17.67 -7.07 6.21
N ASN A 117 16.84 -8.09 6.42
CA ASN A 117 16.27 -8.39 7.73
C ASN A 117 16.73 -9.77 8.22
N SER A 118 17.52 -9.79 9.29
CA SER A 118 17.96 -11.03 9.97
C SER A 118 17.24 -11.32 11.28
N GLY A 119 16.11 -10.64 11.52
CA GLY A 119 15.38 -10.72 12.81
C GLY A 119 16.02 -9.96 13.96
N GLY A 120 17.07 -9.16 13.72
CA GLY A 120 17.74 -8.32 14.72
C GLY A 120 18.21 -6.98 14.13
N LYS A 121 18.34 -5.96 14.99
CA LYS A 121 18.83 -4.64 14.58
C LYS A 121 20.32 -4.65 14.23
N GLY A 122 20.73 -3.83 13.28
CA GLY A 122 22.13 -3.49 13.02
C GLY A 122 22.95 -4.52 12.24
N LYS A 123 22.30 -5.48 11.57
CA LYS A 123 23.02 -6.36 10.65
C LYS A 123 22.89 -5.82 9.23
N SER A 124 24.01 -5.50 8.62
CA SER A 124 24.13 -5.12 7.22
C SER A 124 24.70 -6.28 6.39
N ILE A 125 24.43 -6.24 5.11
CA ILE A 125 25.06 -7.09 4.09
C ILE A 125 25.57 -6.22 2.95
N THR A 126 26.53 -6.77 2.24
CA THR A 126 27.00 -6.23 0.97
C THR A 126 26.87 -7.34 -0.06
N ILE A 127 26.35 -7.02 -1.23
CA ILE A 127 26.19 -7.96 -2.33
C ILE A 127 27.04 -7.45 -3.50
N ASP A 128 28.07 -8.21 -3.85
CA ASP A 128 28.97 -7.89 -4.95
C ASP A 128 28.46 -8.51 -6.26
N GLY A 129 28.61 -7.76 -7.36
CA GLY A 129 28.36 -8.26 -8.71
C GLY A 129 26.87 -8.26 -9.12
N ILE A 130 26.07 -7.35 -8.59
CA ILE A 130 24.75 -7.02 -9.14
C ILE A 130 24.95 -6.02 -10.27
N GLY A 131 24.76 -6.47 -11.53
CA GLY A 131 25.07 -5.62 -12.69
C GLY A 131 26.55 -5.17 -12.76
N GLY A 132 27.45 -5.94 -12.14
CA GLY A 132 28.89 -5.57 -12.03
C GLY A 132 29.22 -4.63 -10.85
N GLU A 133 28.24 -4.18 -10.10
CA GLU A 133 28.41 -3.25 -8.98
C GLU A 133 28.29 -3.94 -7.60
N THR A 134 28.76 -3.24 -6.58
CA THR A 134 28.63 -3.67 -5.18
C THR A 134 27.56 -2.85 -4.48
N ILE A 135 26.50 -3.49 -4.00
CA ILE A 135 25.40 -2.84 -3.32
C ILE A 135 25.40 -3.20 -1.84
N ALA A 136 25.55 -2.19 -0.98
CA ALA A 136 25.39 -2.34 0.46
C ALA A 136 23.91 -2.22 0.85
N SER A 137 23.48 -2.99 1.85
CA SER A 137 22.13 -2.87 2.38
C SER A 137 21.94 -1.55 3.11
N THR A 138 20.77 -0.97 2.95
CA THR A 138 20.34 0.25 3.63
C THR A 138 19.48 -0.07 4.85
N ASP A 139 19.42 0.84 5.81
CA ASP A 139 18.58 0.68 7.01
C ASP A 139 17.11 1.02 6.75
N SER A 140 16.84 1.83 5.75
CA SER A 140 15.47 2.25 5.41
C SER A 140 15.38 2.66 3.94
N GLU A 141 14.29 2.24 3.30
CA GLU A 141 13.96 2.61 1.92
C GLU A 141 12.53 3.09 1.77
N LYS A 142 12.32 3.94 0.77
CA LYS A 142 11.00 4.46 0.44
C LYS A 142 10.37 3.68 -0.69
N LEU A 143 9.34 2.90 -0.34
CA LEU A 143 8.61 2.06 -1.26
C LEU A 143 7.20 2.59 -1.47
N LEU A 144 6.85 2.96 -2.71
CA LEU A 144 5.52 3.49 -3.05
C LEU A 144 5.01 4.57 -2.07
N GLY A 145 5.93 5.40 -1.58
CA GLY A 145 5.58 6.47 -0.63
C GLY A 145 5.54 6.08 0.84
N LEU A 146 5.80 4.81 1.18
CA LEU A 146 5.96 4.30 2.54
C LEU A 146 7.44 4.08 2.85
N HIS A 147 7.91 4.53 4.02
CA HIS A 147 9.27 4.23 4.48
C HIS A 147 9.27 2.89 5.21
N ILE A 148 10.04 1.94 4.68
CA ILE A 148 10.21 0.60 5.27
C ILE A 148 11.65 0.51 5.76
N ASN A 149 11.85 0.11 7.01
CA ASN A 149 13.17 -0.14 7.55
C ASN A 149 13.51 -1.63 7.60
N SER A 150 14.80 -1.94 7.77
CA SER A 150 15.32 -3.31 7.82
C SER A 150 14.72 -4.17 8.94
N SER A 151 14.18 -3.56 10.00
CA SER A 151 13.49 -4.26 11.09
C SER A 151 11.97 -4.40 10.89
N PHE A 152 11.42 -3.89 9.78
CA PHE A 152 9.97 -3.77 9.53
C PHE A 152 9.22 -3.00 10.63
N GLU A 153 9.92 -2.08 11.30
CA GLU A 153 9.31 -1.11 12.21
C GLU A 153 8.94 0.16 11.42
N TRP A 154 7.81 0.74 11.75
CA TRP A 154 7.26 1.88 10.99
C TRP A 154 7.62 3.25 11.58
N SER A 155 8.59 3.32 12.52
CA SER A 155 8.99 4.56 13.20
C SER A 155 9.37 5.67 12.22
N THR A 156 10.27 5.38 11.28
CA THR A 156 10.71 6.34 10.25
C THR A 156 9.54 6.86 9.41
N HIS A 157 8.65 5.95 8.98
CA HIS A 157 7.44 6.36 8.23
C HIS A 157 6.54 7.28 9.04
N ILE A 158 6.32 6.97 10.32
CA ILE A 158 5.47 7.78 11.20
C ILE A 158 6.07 9.17 11.44
N GLU A 159 7.39 9.26 11.65
CA GLU A 159 8.09 10.53 11.81
C GLU A 159 7.91 11.43 10.58
N GLU A 160 8.15 10.90 9.37
CA GLU A 160 7.95 11.62 8.12
C GLU A 160 6.48 12.03 7.91
N LEU A 161 5.55 11.12 8.17
CA LEU A 161 4.12 11.41 8.12
C LEU A 161 3.72 12.53 9.09
N MET A 162 4.26 12.52 10.31
CA MET A 162 4.01 13.57 11.31
C MET A 162 4.52 14.94 10.84
N ILE A 163 5.67 15.00 10.18
CA ILE A 163 6.20 16.24 9.60
C ILE A 163 5.24 16.76 8.51
N GLU A 164 4.80 15.86 7.61
CA GLU A 164 3.84 16.22 6.55
C GLU A 164 2.50 16.71 7.12
N LEU A 165 1.95 16.02 8.10
CA LEU A 165 0.70 16.39 8.75
C LEU A 165 0.79 17.76 9.45
N LYS A 166 1.94 18.09 10.07
CA LYS A 166 2.17 19.40 10.65
C LYS A 166 2.18 20.52 9.60
N LYS A 167 2.79 20.30 8.43
CA LYS A 167 2.76 21.23 7.29
C LYS A 167 1.33 21.47 6.80
N ARG A 168 0.53 20.39 6.64
CA ARG A 168 -0.88 20.45 6.23
C ARG A 168 -1.76 21.13 7.28
N MET A 169 -1.46 20.94 8.56
CA MET A 169 -2.10 21.67 9.66
C MET A 169 -1.89 23.19 9.54
N GLY A 170 -0.69 23.63 9.16
CA GLY A 170 -0.39 25.03 8.89
C GLY A 170 -1.26 25.60 7.78
N LEU A 171 -1.48 24.83 6.71
CA LEU A 171 -2.39 25.22 5.62
C LEU A 171 -3.84 25.36 6.11
N LEU A 172 -4.37 24.36 6.82
CA LEU A 172 -5.73 24.40 7.37
C LEU A 172 -5.95 25.61 8.30
N LYS A 173 -4.95 25.95 9.13
CA LYS A 173 -5.01 27.15 10.00
C LYS A 173 -5.11 28.46 9.20
N ARG A 174 -4.43 28.54 8.05
CA ARG A 174 -4.45 29.75 7.19
C ARG A 174 -5.79 29.93 6.50
N ILE A 175 -6.37 28.84 5.96
CA ILE A 175 -7.60 28.94 5.17
C ILE A 175 -8.87 28.95 6.01
N LYS A 176 -8.87 28.49 7.26
CA LYS A 176 -10.07 28.33 8.10
C LYS A 176 -10.91 29.62 8.28
N ARG A 177 -10.28 30.78 8.15
CA ARG A 177 -10.98 32.08 8.27
C ARG A 177 -11.67 32.50 6.97
N ARG A 178 -11.32 31.89 5.85
CA ARG A 178 -11.79 32.25 4.51
C ARG A 178 -12.72 31.19 3.89
N VAL A 179 -12.82 30.04 4.53
CA VAL A 179 -13.56 28.88 4.01
C VAL A 179 -14.68 28.51 4.98
N PRO A 180 -15.92 28.31 4.53
CA PRO A 180 -17.01 27.79 5.35
C PRO A 180 -16.64 26.47 6.01
N LYS A 181 -17.21 26.20 7.19
CA LYS A 181 -16.83 25.04 8.01
C LYS A 181 -17.09 23.70 7.32
N ASP A 182 -18.20 23.56 6.60
CA ASP A 182 -18.54 22.38 5.82
C ASP A 182 -17.49 22.07 4.76
N LYS A 183 -17.02 23.07 4.03
CA LYS A 183 -15.95 22.97 3.04
C LYS A 183 -14.59 22.68 3.70
N LEU A 184 -14.32 23.29 4.86
CA LEU A 184 -13.09 23.04 5.61
C LEU A 184 -13.00 21.59 6.07
N ILE A 185 -14.12 20.94 6.43
CA ILE A 185 -14.18 19.52 6.75
C ILE A 185 -13.76 18.66 5.53
N ILE A 186 -14.32 18.96 4.34
CA ILE A 186 -13.99 18.25 3.11
C ILE A 186 -12.50 18.39 2.77
N ILE A 187 -11.97 19.62 2.87
CA ILE A 187 -10.55 19.89 2.63
C ILE A 187 -9.68 19.12 3.64
N ALA A 188 -10.03 19.12 4.92
CA ALA A 188 -9.28 18.39 5.94
C ALA A 188 -9.29 16.86 5.69
N GLU A 189 -10.42 16.30 5.28
CA GLU A 189 -10.50 14.89 4.87
C GLU A 189 -9.61 14.60 3.65
N ALA A 190 -9.61 15.49 2.66
CA ALA A 190 -8.88 15.32 1.40
C ALA A 190 -7.36 15.48 1.55
N ILE A 191 -6.88 16.44 2.35
CA ILE A 191 -5.45 16.73 2.44
C ILE A 191 -4.78 16.19 3.71
N PHE A 192 -5.51 15.98 4.79
CA PHE A 192 -4.96 15.55 6.08
C PHE A 192 -5.26 14.06 6.34
N ASN A 193 -6.53 13.68 6.48
CA ASN A 193 -6.90 12.30 6.76
C ASN A 193 -6.55 11.34 5.62
N SER A 194 -6.54 11.81 4.36
CA SER A 194 -6.08 10.99 3.22
C SER A 194 -4.63 10.52 3.37
N LYS A 195 -3.77 11.35 3.95
CA LYS A 195 -2.37 10.98 4.20
C LYS A 195 -2.24 9.92 5.28
N ILE A 196 -3.03 10.01 6.35
CA ILE A 196 -3.09 8.96 7.37
C ILE A 196 -3.64 7.66 6.79
N ARG A 197 -4.62 7.73 5.90
CA ARG A 197 -5.25 6.55 5.28
C ARG A 197 -4.35 5.84 4.27
N TYR A 198 -3.43 6.56 3.64
CA TYR A 198 -2.57 5.98 2.62
C TYR A 198 -1.66 4.90 3.21
N GLY A 199 -1.85 3.65 2.82
CA GLY A 199 -1.09 2.51 3.31
C GLY A 199 -1.36 2.12 4.78
N ILE A 200 -2.39 2.66 5.43
CA ILE A 200 -2.65 2.47 6.87
C ILE A 200 -2.78 0.99 7.27
N ALA A 201 -3.32 0.15 6.39
CA ALA A 201 -3.43 -1.28 6.61
C ALA A 201 -2.07 -2.01 6.65
N ALA A 202 -1.00 -1.38 6.15
CA ALA A 202 0.35 -1.90 6.23
C ALA A 202 1.07 -1.43 7.50
N TYR A 203 1.05 -0.12 7.79
CA TYR A 203 1.86 0.45 8.86
C TYR A 203 1.15 0.61 10.21
N LEU A 204 -0.16 0.53 10.25
CA LEU A 204 -0.95 0.70 11.47
C LEU A 204 -1.94 -0.46 11.66
N ILE A 205 -1.40 -1.66 11.76
CA ILE A 205 -2.24 -2.85 11.99
C ILE A 205 -2.80 -2.79 13.42
N PRO A 206 -4.13 -2.93 13.61
CA PRO A 206 -4.74 -2.93 14.93
C PRO A 206 -4.18 -4.04 15.82
N ILE A 207 -3.87 -3.74 17.08
CA ILE A 207 -3.39 -4.71 18.05
C ILE A 207 -4.58 -5.22 18.85
N PHE A 208 -4.77 -6.54 18.91
CA PHE A 208 -5.75 -7.18 19.76
C PHE A 208 -5.11 -7.67 21.06
N GLU A 209 -5.62 -7.21 22.19
CA GLU A 209 -5.36 -7.81 23.48
C GLU A 209 -6.52 -8.80 23.78
N ARG A 210 -6.26 -10.11 23.72
CA ARG A 210 -7.19 -11.23 24.02
C ARG A 210 -8.46 -11.34 23.16
N GLU A 211 -9.19 -12.42 23.36
CA GLU A 211 -10.34 -12.87 22.58
C GLU A 211 -11.58 -11.96 22.64
N ASP A 212 -11.61 -11.03 23.58
CA ASP A 212 -12.72 -10.10 23.72
C ASP A 212 -12.61 -8.89 22.82
N VAL A 213 -13.71 -8.53 22.20
CA VAL A 213 -13.96 -7.50 21.18
C VAL A 213 -13.54 -6.06 21.57
N LYS A 214 -13.01 -5.85 22.77
CA LYS A 214 -12.44 -4.57 23.15
C LYS A 214 -11.07 -4.43 22.51
N MET A 215 -11.00 -3.66 21.44
CA MET A 215 -9.75 -3.32 20.80
C MET A 215 -8.77 -2.81 21.85
N GLY A 216 -7.66 -3.53 21.98
CA GLY A 216 -6.63 -3.27 22.96
C GLY A 216 -5.98 -1.90 22.82
N LYS A 217 -5.00 -1.62 23.66
CA LYS A 217 -4.27 -0.35 23.67
C LYS A 217 -3.80 0.04 22.28
N LEU A 218 -4.09 1.27 21.90
CA LEU A 218 -3.52 1.88 20.68
C LEU A 218 -2.00 1.70 20.71
N SER A 219 -1.43 1.28 19.58
CA SER A 219 0.02 1.31 19.41
C SER A 219 0.57 2.73 19.71
N PRO A 220 1.82 2.90 20.13
CA PRO A 220 2.41 4.21 20.33
C PRO A 220 2.20 5.12 19.10
N HIS A 221 2.43 4.61 17.91
CA HIS A 221 2.24 5.33 16.65
C HIS A 221 0.78 5.75 16.41
N ALA A 222 -0.19 4.90 16.73
CA ALA A 222 -1.60 5.26 16.63
C ALA A 222 -1.97 6.41 17.59
N LYS A 223 -1.39 6.42 18.80
CA LYS A 223 -1.59 7.52 19.76
C LYS A 223 -1.03 8.84 19.25
N GLU A 224 0.18 8.84 18.71
CA GLU A 224 0.82 10.03 18.14
C GLU A 224 -0.01 10.62 17.00
N LEU A 225 -0.41 9.78 16.03
CA LEU A 225 -1.27 10.20 14.93
C LEU A 225 -2.64 10.70 15.42
N GLN A 226 -3.22 10.07 16.46
CA GLN A 226 -4.48 10.52 17.05
C GLN A 226 -4.36 11.90 17.69
N VAL A 227 -3.24 12.21 18.35
CA VAL A 227 -3.00 13.54 18.93
C VAL A 227 -2.96 14.62 17.85
N VAL A 228 -2.31 14.35 16.73
CA VAL A 228 -2.24 15.29 15.60
C VAL A 228 -3.61 15.42 14.91
N GLN A 229 -4.35 14.32 14.73
CA GLN A 229 -5.72 14.37 14.23
C GLN A 229 -6.64 15.18 15.16
N ASN A 230 -6.53 15.01 16.48
CA ASN A 230 -7.28 15.81 17.45
C ASN A 230 -6.95 17.30 17.33
N SER A 231 -5.70 17.64 17.04
CA SER A 231 -5.29 19.03 16.79
C SER A 231 -5.95 19.61 15.53
N MET A 232 -6.09 18.79 14.46
CA MET A 232 -6.83 19.16 13.25
C MET A 232 -8.31 19.38 13.54
N VAL A 233 -8.96 18.50 14.31
CA VAL A 233 -10.35 18.65 14.74
C VAL A 233 -10.56 19.95 15.53
N ARG A 234 -9.62 20.29 16.44
CA ARG A 234 -9.66 21.57 17.16
C ARG A 234 -9.58 22.79 16.23
N VAL A 235 -8.74 22.71 15.21
CA VAL A 235 -8.65 23.78 14.19
C VAL A 235 -9.99 23.99 13.49
N ILE A 236 -10.65 22.92 13.05
CA ILE A 236 -11.94 22.98 12.36
C ILE A 236 -13.04 23.50 13.28
N GLN A 237 -13.07 23.02 14.53
CA GLN A 237 -14.08 23.42 15.52
C GLN A 237 -13.82 24.79 16.16
N GLY A 238 -12.66 25.42 15.91
CA GLY A 238 -12.30 26.69 16.54
C GLY A 238 -11.94 26.58 18.03
N LEU A 239 -11.62 25.37 18.51
CA LEU A 239 -11.33 25.11 19.92
C LEU A 239 -9.89 25.48 20.27
N LYS A 240 -9.70 26.16 21.42
CA LYS A 240 -8.36 26.42 21.97
C LYS A 240 -7.78 25.14 22.62
N ARG A 241 -6.46 25.07 22.73
CA ARG A 241 -5.77 23.90 23.35
C ARG A 241 -6.15 23.75 24.84
N ALA A 242 -6.40 24.84 25.54
CA ALA A 242 -6.81 24.88 26.95
C ALA A 242 -8.25 24.39 27.20
N ASN A 243 -9.09 24.26 26.14
CA ASN A 243 -10.44 23.72 26.31
C ASN A 243 -10.37 22.23 26.59
N HIS A 244 -10.79 21.81 27.78
CA HIS A 244 -10.95 20.41 28.17
C HIS A 244 -12.24 19.87 27.55
N VAL A 245 -12.17 19.38 26.31
CA VAL A 245 -13.31 18.83 25.57
C VAL A 245 -13.10 17.35 25.26
N ASN A 246 -14.18 16.60 25.22
CA ASN A 246 -14.14 15.22 24.77
C ASN A 246 -13.93 15.15 23.26
N MET A 247 -12.71 14.84 22.83
CA MET A 247 -12.32 14.82 21.43
C MET A 247 -13.05 13.74 20.61
N LYS A 248 -13.56 12.68 21.25
CA LYS A 248 -14.44 11.71 20.58
C LYS A 248 -15.73 12.40 20.13
N LYS A 249 -16.41 13.09 21.04
CA LYS A 249 -17.64 13.84 20.71
C LYS A 249 -17.40 14.89 19.61
N GLU A 250 -16.26 15.57 19.64
CA GLU A 250 -15.94 16.58 18.62
C GLU A 250 -15.67 15.97 17.24
N ARG A 251 -15.02 14.80 17.16
CA ARG A 251 -14.88 14.04 15.90
C ARG A 251 -16.25 13.54 15.40
N ASP A 252 -17.08 13.03 16.29
CA ASP A 252 -18.42 12.51 15.96
C ASP A 252 -19.30 13.61 15.33
N LYS A 253 -19.25 14.86 15.84
CA LYS A 253 -19.92 16.02 15.22
C LYS A 253 -19.45 16.28 13.78
N LEU A 254 -18.21 16.00 13.48
CA LEU A 254 -17.63 16.15 12.15
C LEU A 254 -17.79 14.88 11.26
N LYS A 255 -18.40 13.81 11.79
CA LYS A 255 -18.51 12.49 11.14
C LYS A 255 -17.15 11.94 10.68
N MET A 256 -16.08 12.20 11.47
CA MET A 256 -14.71 11.77 11.20
C MET A 256 -14.36 10.50 12.00
N LEU A 257 -13.82 9.50 11.36
CA LEU A 257 -13.27 8.32 12.02
C LEU A 257 -12.00 8.69 12.80
N SER A 258 -11.80 8.06 13.96
CA SER A 258 -10.51 8.10 14.67
C SER A 258 -9.44 7.36 13.87
N VAL A 259 -8.16 7.58 14.20
CA VAL A 259 -7.05 6.88 13.56
C VAL A 259 -7.21 5.36 13.69
N ASN A 260 -7.62 4.88 14.86
CA ASN A 260 -7.87 3.47 15.08
C ASN A 260 -9.05 2.93 14.24
N GLN A 261 -10.15 3.67 14.20
CA GLN A 261 -11.30 3.32 13.34
C GLN A 261 -10.91 3.31 11.86
N MET A 262 -10.04 4.23 11.40
CA MET A 262 -9.51 4.22 10.03
C MET A 262 -8.65 2.97 9.79
N ALA A 263 -7.79 2.61 10.73
CA ALA A 263 -6.96 1.40 10.60
C ALA A 263 -7.83 0.14 10.46
N VAL A 264 -8.84 -0.02 11.33
CA VAL A 264 -9.78 -1.15 11.23
C VAL A 264 -10.54 -1.13 9.92
N TYR A 265 -11.08 0.04 9.53
CA TYR A 265 -11.84 0.18 8.29
C TYR A 265 -11.03 -0.28 7.07
N HIS A 266 -9.81 0.22 6.94
CA HIS A 266 -8.96 -0.11 5.79
C HIS A 266 -8.46 -1.56 5.83
N THR A 267 -8.14 -2.11 7.00
CA THR A 267 -7.74 -3.52 7.13
C THR A 267 -8.89 -4.45 6.74
N VAL A 268 -10.12 -4.15 7.16
CA VAL A 268 -11.32 -4.93 6.77
C VAL A 268 -11.62 -4.76 5.28
N MET A 269 -11.50 -3.54 4.74
CA MET A 269 -11.69 -3.30 3.30
C MET A 269 -10.69 -4.08 2.46
N GLU A 270 -9.44 -4.17 2.90
CA GLU A 270 -8.43 -4.96 2.18
C GLU A 270 -8.77 -6.46 2.21
N ALA A 271 -9.16 -7.00 3.37
CA ALA A 271 -9.63 -8.37 3.47
C ALA A 271 -10.86 -8.62 2.57
N TYR A 272 -11.82 -7.70 2.54
CA TYR A 272 -12.99 -7.77 1.65
C TYR A 272 -12.60 -7.75 0.17
N ASN A 273 -11.67 -6.89 -0.23
CA ASN A 273 -11.20 -6.84 -1.62
C ASN A 273 -10.52 -8.14 -2.05
N ILE A 274 -9.70 -8.72 -1.17
CA ILE A 274 -9.02 -9.98 -1.43
C ILE A 274 -10.04 -11.12 -1.58
N THR A 275 -11.05 -11.21 -0.71
CA THR A 275 -12.08 -12.26 -0.77
C THR A 275 -12.97 -12.16 -1.98
N ASN A 276 -13.25 -10.95 -2.46
CA ASN A 276 -14.08 -10.72 -3.65
C ASN A 276 -13.28 -10.74 -4.97
N LYS A 277 -12.08 -11.34 -4.97
CA LYS A 277 -11.20 -11.47 -6.14
C LYS A 277 -10.81 -10.13 -6.80
N ASN A 278 -10.87 -9.04 -6.03
CA ASN A 278 -10.42 -7.72 -6.46
C ASN A 278 -8.94 -7.47 -6.13
N ALA A 279 -8.19 -8.53 -5.82
CA ALA A 279 -6.77 -8.51 -5.49
C ALA A 279 -6.01 -9.54 -6.34
N SER A 280 -4.68 -9.43 -6.37
CA SER A 280 -3.83 -10.39 -7.10
C SER A 280 -3.99 -11.81 -6.57
N ASP A 281 -3.79 -12.81 -7.43
CA ASP A 281 -3.88 -14.23 -7.06
C ASP A 281 -2.93 -14.60 -5.91
N GLN A 282 -1.77 -13.96 -5.84
CA GLN A 282 -0.80 -14.16 -4.76
C GLN A 282 -1.37 -13.72 -3.40
N LEU A 283 -2.09 -12.61 -3.35
CA LEU A 283 -2.76 -12.15 -2.13
C LEU A 283 -3.98 -13.01 -1.80
N GLN A 284 -4.73 -13.47 -2.81
CA GLN A 284 -5.86 -14.39 -2.61
C GLN A 284 -5.41 -15.71 -2.01
N LYS A 285 -4.29 -16.28 -2.46
CA LYS A 285 -3.70 -17.51 -1.90
C LYS A 285 -3.26 -17.35 -0.43
N LYS A 286 -2.94 -16.14 0.03
CA LYS A 286 -2.54 -15.88 1.43
C LYS A 286 -3.73 -15.78 2.39
N LEU A 287 -4.91 -15.46 1.89
CA LEU A 287 -6.15 -15.43 2.69
C LEU A 287 -7.06 -16.58 2.23
N ASN A 288 -6.78 -17.79 2.68
CA ASN A 288 -7.62 -18.93 2.37
C ASN A 288 -9.02 -18.74 2.97
N ILE A 289 -10.04 -18.81 2.13
CA ILE A 289 -11.40 -19.09 2.59
C ILE A 289 -11.37 -20.50 3.16
N HIS A 290 -12.03 -20.75 4.27
CA HIS A 290 -12.18 -22.07 4.85
C HIS A 290 -12.81 -23.05 3.84
N GLU A 291 -11.99 -23.71 3.03
CA GLU A 291 -12.39 -24.90 2.29
C GLU A 291 -12.31 -26.09 3.24
N GLY A 292 -13.43 -26.34 3.88
CA GLY A 292 -13.81 -27.57 4.58
C GLY A 292 -12.74 -28.33 5.37
N LYS A 293 -12.85 -28.34 6.68
CA LYS A 293 -12.72 -29.47 7.62
C LYS A 293 -13.16 -29.10 9.05
N HIS A 294 -13.40 -27.84 9.33
CA HIS A 294 -13.91 -27.41 10.65
C HIS A 294 -15.18 -26.58 10.49
N SER A 295 -16.29 -27.24 10.78
CA SER A 295 -17.66 -26.77 10.95
C SER A 295 -18.35 -26.11 9.74
N GLU A 296 -19.45 -26.69 9.30
CA GLU A 296 -20.43 -26.14 8.35
C GLU A 296 -20.87 -24.70 8.70
N ARG A 297 -20.73 -24.28 9.96
CA ARG A 297 -21.04 -22.92 10.42
C ARG A 297 -20.07 -21.85 9.88
N SER A 298 -18.77 -22.12 9.80
CA SER A 298 -17.78 -21.14 9.33
C SER A 298 -17.91 -20.90 7.83
N ALA A 299 -18.18 -21.95 7.05
CA ALA A 299 -18.45 -21.85 5.62
C ALA A 299 -19.76 -21.08 5.36
N ALA A 300 -20.81 -21.32 6.14
CA ALA A 300 -22.09 -20.64 6.04
C ALA A 300 -22.02 -19.14 6.40
N ASN A 301 -20.99 -18.70 7.12
CA ASN A 301 -20.78 -17.32 7.53
C ASN A 301 -19.77 -16.54 6.66
N ASN A 302 -19.27 -17.12 5.58
CA ASN A 302 -18.19 -16.53 4.76
C ASN A 302 -16.99 -16.09 5.62
N GLU A 303 -16.55 -16.99 6.54
CA GLU A 303 -15.41 -16.73 7.41
C GLU A 303 -14.10 -17.05 6.73
N LEU A 304 -13.09 -16.22 6.99
CA LEU A 304 -11.71 -16.43 6.53
C LEU A 304 -10.95 -17.31 7.52
N TYR A 305 -10.06 -18.13 7.00
CA TYR A 305 -9.14 -18.86 7.83
C TYR A 305 -8.23 -17.90 8.62
N VAL A 306 -8.22 -18.04 9.93
CA VAL A 306 -7.29 -17.33 10.80
C VAL A 306 -6.17 -18.30 11.14
N PRO A 307 -4.92 -18.07 10.68
CA PRO A 307 -3.80 -18.95 11.01
C PRO A 307 -3.63 -19.11 12.52
N GLU A 308 -3.19 -20.28 12.96
CA GLU A 308 -2.84 -20.48 14.36
C GLU A 308 -1.82 -19.44 14.80
N LYS A 309 -2.03 -18.88 15.98
CA LYS A 309 -1.16 -17.83 16.52
C LYS A 309 0.25 -18.37 16.69
N PRO A 310 1.24 -17.90 15.92
CA PRO A 310 2.62 -18.32 16.17
C PRO A 310 3.04 -17.94 17.59
N ARG A 311 3.97 -18.69 18.19
CA ARG A 311 4.47 -18.45 19.56
C ARG A 311 5.01 -17.03 19.80
N LYS A 312 5.39 -16.32 18.73
CA LYS A 312 5.79 -14.89 18.75
C LYS A 312 4.61 -14.01 18.30
N LYS A 313 4.52 -12.77 18.82
CA LYS A 313 3.46 -11.80 18.51
C LYS A 313 3.22 -11.72 16.98
N CYS A 314 2.10 -12.26 16.51
CA CYS A 314 1.70 -12.12 15.12
C CYS A 314 0.92 -10.82 14.96
N THR A 315 1.55 -9.84 14.34
CA THR A 315 0.96 -8.52 14.08
C THR A 315 0.73 -8.28 12.60
N GLY A 316 0.98 -9.28 11.74
CA GLY A 316 0.85 -9.16 10.28
C GLY A 316 -0.60 -9.17 9.79
N PHE A 317 -0.81 -8.59 8.62
CA PHE A 317 -2.12 -8.53 7.96
C PHE A 317 -2.74 -9.91 7.74
N SER A 318 -1.96 -10.93 7.42
CA SER A 318 -2.43 -12.31 7.20
C SER A 318 -3.12 -12.95 8.42
N TYR A 319 -2.86 -12.43 9.62
CA TYR A 319 -3.54 -12.85 10.84
C TYR A 319 -4.66 -11.87 11.25
N ILE A 320 -4.36 -10.57 11.25
CA ILE A 320 -5.28 -9.55 11.75
C ILE A 320 -6.42 -9.27 10.76
N GLY A 321 -6.14 -9.29 9.45
CA GLY A 321 -7.14 -9.08 8.41
C GLY A 321 -8.31 -10.07 8.49
N PRO A 322 -8.05 -11.39 8.42
CA PRO A 322 -9.08 -12.42 8.61
C PRO A 322 -9.82 -12.30 9.92
N LYS A 323 -9.09 -12.07 11.02
CA LYS A 323 -9.72 -11.95 12.35
C LYS A 323 -10.70 -10.78 12.41
N LEU A 324 -10.31 -9.61 11.92
CA LEU A 324 -11.20 -8.43 11.84
C LEU A 324 -12.38 -8.66 10.90
N TYR A 325 -12.13 -9.26 9.75
CA TYR A 325 -13.18 -9.55 8.78
C TYR A 325 -14.22 -10.51 9.38
N ASN A 326 -13.79 -11.55 10.11
CA ASN A 326 -14.69 -12.51 10.73
C ASN A 326 -15.57 -11.88 11.82
N MET A 327 -15.11 -10.82 12.49
CA MET A 327 -15.92 -10.07 13.46
C MET A 327 -17.07 -9.26 12.83
N ILE A 328 -17.03 -9.04 11.52
CA ILE A 328 -18.08 -8.28 10.85
C ILE A 328 -19.36 -9.14 10.74
N PRO A 329 -20.54 -8.59 11.09
CA PRO A 329 -21.80 -9.30 10.97
C PRO A 329 -22.09 -9.77 9.54
N LYS A 330 -22.74 -10.93 9.40
CA LYS A 330 -23.07 -11.56 8.12
C LYS A 330 -23.84 -10.63 7.18
N ASN A 331 -24.82 -9.91 7.69
CA ASN A 331 -25.63 -8.96 6.90
C ASN A 331 -24.82 -7.79 6.30
N ILE A 332 -23.59 -7.52 6.81
CA ILE A 332 -22.67 -6.55 6.23
C ILE A 332 -21.81 -7.23 5.17
N LYS A 333 -21.31 -8.45 5.44
CA LYS A 333 -20.52 -9.24 4.48
C LYS A 333 -21.29 -9.56 3.19
N GLU A 334 -22.60 -9.76 3.30
CA GLU A 334 -23.52 -10.06 2.19
C GLU A 334 -24.04 -8.79 1.45
N ALA A 335 -23.36 -7.67 1.62
CA ALA A 335 -23.69 -6.44 0.89
C ALA A 335 -23.63 -6.67 -0.64
N LYS A 336 -24.65 -6.23 -1.36
CA LYS A 336 -24.76 -6.45 -2.82
C LYS A 336 -23.72 -5.70 -3.64
N THR A 337 -23.23 -4.59 -3.13
CA THR A 337 -22.24 -3.75 -3.80
C THR A 337 -21.13 -3.35 -2.83
N THR A 338 -19.95 -3.05 -3.37
CA THR A 338 -18.81 -2.55 -2.56
C THR A 338 -19.19 -1.25 -1.83
N ASP A 339 -20.02 -0.39 -2.41
CA ASP A 339 -20.40 0.88 -1.77
C ASP A 339 -21.43 0.67 -0.64
N ASP A 340 -22.32 -0.30 -0.77
CA ASP A 340 -23.20 -0.73 0.32
C ASP A 340 -22.38 -1.33 1.46
N PHE A 341 -21.39 -2.19 1.15
CA PHE A 341 -20.46 -2.73 2.15
C PHE A 341 -19.72 -1.62 2.89
N LYS A 342 -19.09 -0.66 2.17
CA LYS A 342 -18.39 0.48 2.77
C LYS A 342 -19.25 1.27 3.73
N THR A 343 -20.49 1.53 3.33
CA THR A 343 -21.44 2.33 4.12
C THR A 343 -21.84 1.60 5.40
N LYS A 344 -22.21 0.33 5.30
CA LYS A 344 -22.59 -0.53 6.42
C LYS A 344 -21.41 -0.76 7.37
N LEU A 345 -20.22 -1.05 6.82
CA LEU A 345 -18.98 -1.21 7.59
C LEU A 345 -18.63 0.05 8.40
N LYS A 346 -18.69 1.22 7.77
CA LYS A 346 -18.45 2.49 8.46
C LYS A 346 -19.41 2.70 9.61
N GLY A 347 -20.69 2.40 9.42
CA GLY A 347 -21.71 2.47 10.47
C GLY A 347 -21.46 1.49 11.62
N TRP A 348 -21.03 0.27 11.32
CA TRP A 348 -20.71 -0.74 12.33
C TRP A 348 -19.44 -0.35 13.13
N ILE A 349 -18.38 0.10 12.46
CA ILE A 349 -17.15 0.57 13.11
C ILE A 349 -17.45 1.72 14.08
N TRP A 350 -18.30 2.67 13.68
CA TRP A 350 -18.68 3.79 14.53
C TRP A 350 -19.33 3.36 15.84
N LYS A 351 -20.12 2.30 15.81
CA LYS A 351 -20.85 1.78 16.98
C LYS A 351 -19.97 0.89 17.87
N ASN A 352 -19.06 0.11 17.27
CA ASN A 352 -18.37 -0.98 17.96
C ASN A 352 -16.89 -0.73 18.25
N ILE A 353 -16.25 0.21 17.55
CA ILE A 353 -14.82 0.51 17.70
C ILE A 353 -14.65 1.88 18.36
N HIS A 354 -13.97 1.89 19.51
CA HIS A 354 -13.87 3.07 20.37
C HIS A 354 -12.46 3.64 20.46
#